data_77cb4614c150623139f457e0110fe528
#
_entry.id   77cb4614c150623139f457e0110fe528
#
_cell.length_a   1.000
_cell.length_b   1.000
_cell.length_c   1.000
_cell.angle_alpha   90.00
_cell.angle_beta   90.00
_cell.angle_gamma   90.00
#
_symmetry.space_group_name_H-M   'P 1'
#
loop_
_entity.id
_entity.type
_entity.pdbx_description
1 polymer ?
#
loop_
_entity_poly.entity_id
_entity_poly.type
_entity_poly.pdbx_seq_one_letter_code
_entity_poly.pdbx_strand_id
1 'polypeptide(L)'
;MKGRDVLIAKTGLPTCPVSMLNLYLNLASIENTSQKFIFSPLYLSKSENVHKLRKSCQLSYARSREMLLSALEGIGLDKNKFGLHSLRSGGATAAAAAGIDDRLFKKHGRWKSDKAKDGYVKESITNRLFVSKYLGI
;
A
#
# COMPACT_ATOMS: atom_id res chain seq x y z
N MET A 1 -14.32 -17.04 1.78
CA MET A 1 -14.30 -16.07 2.89
C MET A 1 -14.66 -14.69 2.33
N LYS A 2 -15.79 -14.11 2.73
CA LYS A 2 -16.06 -12.70 2.44
C LYS A 2 -15.03 -11.86 3.20
N GLY A 3 -14.24 -11.02 2.49
CA GLY A 3 -13.34 -10.07 3.11
C GLY A 3 -14.13 -9.07 3.95
N ARG A 4 -13.48 -8.44 4.93
CA ARG A 4 -14.07 -7.31 5.66
C ARG A 4 -13.86 -6.04 4.85
N ASP A 5 -14.88 -5.21 4.77
CA ASP A 5 -14.78 -3.90 4.11
C ASP A 5 -13.81 -2.98 4.86
N VAL A 6 -13.05 -2.22 4.10
CA VAL A 6 -12.17 -1.17 4.59
C VAL A 6 -12.59 0.13 3.92
N LEU A 7 -12.88 1.14 4.72
CA LEU A 7 -13.20 2.46 4.22
C LEU A 7 -11.90 3.27 4.07
N ILE A 8 -11.72 3.87 2.90
CA ILE A 8 -10.58 4.73 2.59
C ILE A 8 -11.12 6.11 2.24
N ALA A 9 -10.69 7.12 2.99
CA ALA A 9 -11.12 8.49 2.78
C ALA A 9 -10.44 9.11 1.55
N LYS A 10 -11.18 9.95 0.83
CA LYS A 10 -10.61 10.85 -0.18
C LYS A 10 -9.98 12.04 0.56
N THR A 11 -8.67 12.19 0.43
CA THR A 11 -7.91 13.20 1.20
C THR A 11 -7.73 14.55 0.48
N GLY A 12 -7.99 14.60 -0.83
CA GLY A 12 -7.72 15.79 -1.65
C GLY A 12 -6.24 16.06 -1.95
N LEU A 13 -5.31 15.28 -1.38
CA LEU A 13 -3.88 15.41 -1.61
C LEU A 13 -3.46 14.78 -2.95
N PRO A 14 -2.33 15.19 -3.55
CA PRO A 14 -1.81 14.58 -4.78
C PRO A 14 -1.57 13.08 -4.65
N THR A 15 -1.26 12.59 -3.46
CA THR A 15 -1.02 11.17 -3.13
C THR A 15 -2.29 10.43 -2.67
N CYS A 16 -3.48 11.02 -2.83
CA CYS A 16 -4.73 10.41 -2.39
C CYS A 16 -5.00 9.08 -3.11
N PRO A 17 -5.07 7.94 -2.39
CA PRO A 17 -5.23 6.63 -3.03
C PRO A 17 -6.56 6.49 -3.76
N VAL A 18 -7.62 7.13 -3.27
CA VAL A 18 -8.95 7.13 -3.91
C VAL A 18 -8.91 7.88 -5.23
N SER A 19 -8.29 9.07 -5.25
CA SER A 19 -8.15 9.87 -6.48
C SER A 19 -7.27 9.17 -7.51
N MET A 20 -6.15 8.56 -7.07
CA MET A 20 -5.24 7.82 -7.95
C MET A 20 -5.90 6.58 -8.53
N LEU A 21 -6.66 5.83 -7.73
CA LEU A 21 -7.40 4.67 -8.23
C LEU A 21 -8.46 5.08 -9.27
N ASN A 22 -9.24 6.13 -8.99
CA ASN A 22 -10.25 6.61 -9.93
C ASN A 22 -9.61 7.09 -11.24
N LEU A 23 -8.51 7.84 -11.18
CA LEU A 23 -7.76 8.24 -12.36
C LEU A 23 -7.29 7.02 -13.17
N TYR A 24 -6.71 6.03 -12.48
CA TYR A 24 -6.27 4.80 -13.12
C TYR A 24 -7.42 4.04 -13.79
N LEU A 25 -8.56 3.85 -13.11
CA LEU A 25 -9.72 3.15 -13.67
C LEU A 25 -10.26 3.84 -14.94
N ASN A 26 -10.32 5.18 -14.92
CA ASN A 26 -10.72 5.97 -16.07
C ASN A 26 -9.76 5.80 -17.25
N LEU A 27 -8.46 5.97 -17.03
CA LEU A 27 -7.43 5.78 -18.07
C LEU A 27 -7.39 4.34 -18.60
N ALA A 28 -7.63 3.36 -17.76
CA ALA A 28 -7.68 1.94 -18.12
C ALA A 28 -9.00 1.53 -18.78
N SER A 29 -10.00 2.41 -18.81
CA SER A 29 -11.37 2.12 -19.27
C SER A 29 -11.93 0.87 -18.58
N ILE A 30 -11.87 0.87 -17.24
CA ILE A 30 -12.38 -0.19 -16.36
C ILE A 30 -13.59 0.37 -15.61
N GLU A 31 -14.76 -0.16 -15.92
CA GLU A 31 -16.02 0.18 -15.24
C GLU A 31 -16.18 -0.60 -13.94
N ASN A 32 -16.99 -0.08 -12.99
CA ASN A 32 -17.26 -0.71 -11.71
C ASN A 32 -17.90 -2.09 -11.81
N THR A 33 -18.61 -2.36 -12.91
CA THR A 33 -19.27 -3.64 -13.23
C THR A 33 -18.35 -4.62 -13.97
N SER A 34 -17.13 -4.19 -14.30
CA SER A 34 -16.20 -5.00 -15.10
C SER A 34 -15.76 -6.25 -14.36
N GLN A 35 -15.74 -7.38 -15.05
CA GLN A 35 -15.17 -8.65 -14.57
C GLN A 35 -13.67 -8.78 -14.88
N LYS A 36 -13.03 -7.73 -15.39
CA LYS A 36 -11.60 -7.70 -15.72
C LYS A 36 -10.75 -7.50 -14.45
N PHE A 37 -9.50 -7.93 -14.53
CA PHE A 37 -8.54 -7.64 -13.47
C PHE A 37 -8.31 -6.13 -13.38
N ILE A 38 -8.36 -5.57 -12.17
CA ILE A 38 -8.08 -4.15 -11.93
C ILE A 38 -6.66 -3.83 -12.38
N PHE A 39 -5.68 -4.62 -11.92
CA PHE A 39 -4.28 -4.43 -12.30
C PHE A 39 -3.84 -5.49 -13.31
N SER A 40 -3.45 -5.05 -14.48
CA SER A 40 -3.00 -5.87 -15.61
C SER A 40 -1.63 -5.39 -16.10
N PRO A 41 -0.79 -6.29 -16.64
CA PRO A 41 0.48 -5.88 -17.22
C PRO A 41 0.28 -5.00 -18.44
N LEU A 42 1.25 -4.12 -18.67
CA LEU A 42 1.35 -3.34 -19.91
C LEU A 42 2.13 -4.11 -20.97
N TYR A 43 1.77 -3.91 -22.23
CA TYR A 43 2.56 -4.30 -23.38
C TYR A 43 2.63 -3.16 -24.40
N LEU A 44 3.70 -3.10 -25.15
CA LEU A 44 3.83 -2.14 -26.25
C LEU A 44 3.13 -2.70 -27.49
N SER A 45 2.11 -1.99 -27.97
CA SER A 45 1.50 -2.26 -29.27
C SER A 45 2.45 -1.76 -30.37
N LYS A 46 3.05 -2.68 -31.13
CA LYS A 46 4.00 -2.33 -32.20
C LYS A 46 3.34 -1.57 -33.34
N SER A 47 2.06 -1.84 -33.61
CA SER A 47 1.33 -1.18 -34.71
C SER A 47 0.98 0.27 -34.38
N GLU A 48 0.74 0.61 -33.14
CA GLU A 48 0.31 1.95 -32.72
C GLU A 48 1.39 2.70 -31.93
N ASN A 49 2.48 2.01 -31.59
CA ASN A 49 3.58 2.53 -30.74
C ASN A 49 3.11 3.11 -29.41
N VAL A 50 2.09 2.50 -28.80
CA VAL A 50 1.54 2.90 -27.50
C VAL A 50 1.48 1.72 -26.53
N HIS A 51 1.57 2.03 -25.24
CA HIS A 51 1.39 1.02 -24.21
C HIS A 51 -0.10 0.74 -23.98
N LYS A 52 -0.46 -0.54 -23.98
CA LYS A 52 -1.82 -1.02 -23.71
C LYS A 52 -1.85 -2.01 -22.55
N LEU A 53 -2.97 -2.06 -21.82
CA LEU A 53 -3.20 -3.06 -20.79
C LEU A 53 -3.53 -4.42 -21.41
N ARG A 54 -2.85 -5.47 -20.93
CA ARG A 54 -3.20 -6.87 -21.26
C ARG A 54 -4.38 -7.31 -20.37
N LYS A 55 -5.58 -6.88 -20.72
CA LYS A 55 -6.80 -7.04 -19.88
C LYS A 55 -7.20 -8.50 -19.59
N SER A 56 -6.59 -9.48 -20.26
CA SER A 56 -6.85 -10.92 -20.09
C SER A 56 -6.07 -11.58 -18.95
N CYS A 57 -5.10 -10.90 -18.35
CA CYS A 57 -4.30 -11.46 -17.28
C CYS A 57 -4.05 -10.46 -16.14
N GLN A 58 -3.90 -11.01 -14.94
CA GLN A 58 -3.58 -10.22 -13.75
C GLN A 58 -2.09 -9.84 -13.71
N LEU A 59 -1.79 -8.74 -13.05
CA LEU A 59 -0.41 -8.38 -12.71
C LEU A 59 0.13 -9.40 -11.68
N SER A 60 1.25 -10.04 -11.99
CA SER A 60 1.85 -11.02 -11.08
C SER A 60 2.48 -10.37 -9.85
N TYR A 61 2.60 -11.14 -8.75
CA TYR A 61 3.31 -10.70 -7.55
C TYR A 61 4.76 -10.31 -7.85
N ALA A 62 5.47 -11.12 -8.64
CA ALA A 62 6.85 -10.84 -9.02
C ALA A 62 6.97 -9.50 -9.75
N ARG A 63 6.10 -9.25 -10.73
CA ARG A 63 6.10 -7.99 -11.47
C ARG A 63 5.74 -6.80 -10.60
N SER A 64 4.76 -6.94 -9.71
CA SER A 64 4.41 -5.89 -8.74
C SER A 64 5.59 -5.55 -7.81
N ARG A 65 6.32 -6.58 -7.37
CA ARG A 65 7.51 -6.42 -6.54
C ARG A 65 8.63 -5.69 -7.30
N GLU A 66 8.91 -6.09 -8.54
CA GLU A 66 9.92 -5.44 -9.39
C GLU A 66 9.61 -3.96 -9.60
N MET A 67 8.36 -3.62 -9.92
CA MET A 67 7.94 -2.23 -10.11
C MET A 67 8.13 -1.40 -8.85
N LEU A 68 7.77 -1.93 -7.67
CA LEU A 68 8.01 -1.26 -6.40
C LEU A 68 9.50 -1.04 -6.16
N LEU A 69 10.31 -2.08 -6.31
CA LEU A 69 11.75 -1.99 -6.04
C LEU A 69 12.45 -1.01 -6.99
N SER A 70 12.07 -1.01 -8.27
CA SER A 70 12.58 -0.04 -9.25
C SER A 70 12.19 1.41 -8.89
N ALA A 71 10.96 1.63 -8.43
CA ALA A 71 10.51 2.95 -7.99
C ALA A 71 11.29 3.43 -6.74
N LEU A 72 11.53 2.54 -5.77
CA LEU A 72 12.32 2.86 -4.57
C LEU A 72 13.80 3.14 -4.92
N GLU A 73 14.39 2.37 -5.81
CA GLU A 73 15.75 2.60 -6.31
C GLU A 73 15.87 3.95 -7.04
N GLY A 74 14.84 4.31 -7.83
CA GLY A 74 14.78 5.60 -8.52
C GLY A 74 14.76 6.83 -7.60
N ILE A 75 14.38 6.68 -6.35
CA ILE A 75 14.45 7.73 -5.30
C ILE A 75 15.63 7.55 -4.35
N GLY A 76 16.62 6.72 -4.71
CA GLY A 76 17.87 6.53 -3.96
C GLY A 76 17.80 5.56 -2.78
N LEU A 77 16.75 4.75 -2.66
CA LEU A 77 16.64 3.75 -1.60
C LEU A 77 17.24 2.40 -2.02
N ASP A 78 17.91 1.72 -1.08
CA ASP A 78 18.47 0.39 -1.32
C ASP A 78 17.34 -0.66 -1.45
N LYS A 79 17.08 -1.09 -2.68
CA LYS A 79 16.03 -2.07 -3.01
C LYS A 79 16.14 -3.40 -2.25
N ASN A 80 17.34 -3.78 -1.77
CA ASN A 80 17.52 -5.03 -1.03
C ASN A 80 16.90 -5.01 0.36
N LYS A 81 16.62 -3.82 0.89
CA LYS A 81 15.98 -3.61 2.20
C LYS A 81 14.46 -3.59 2.16
N PHE A 82 13.85 -3.70 0.98
CA PHE A 82 12.41 -3.53 0.80
C PHE A 82 11.74 -4.71 0.09
N GLY A 83 10.44 -4.78 0.29
CA GLY A 83 9.54 -5.70 -0.39
C GLY A 83 8.11 -5.17 -0.31
N LEU A 84 7.13 -5.86 -0.90
CA LEU A 84 5.73 -5.43 -0.85
C LEU A 84 5.19 -5.29 0.58
N HIS A 85 5.67 -6.12 1.51
CA HIS A 85 5.32 -6.01 2.93
C HIS A 85 5.87 -4.76 3.61
N SER A 86 6.90 -4.14 3.07
CA SER A 86 7.46 -2.89 3.62
C SER A 86 6.46 -1.74 3.56
N LEU A 87 5.61 -1.68 2.54
CA LEU A 87 4.54 -0.68 2.44
C LEU A 87 3.52 -0.86 3.59
N ARG A 88 3.18 -2.12 3.90
CA ARG A 88 2.29 -2.43 5.02
C ARG A 88 2.90 -2.08 6.37
N SER A 89 4.18 -2.39 6.57
CA SER A 89 4.91 -2.03 7.79
C SER A 89 5.06 -0.51 7.93
N GLY A 90 5.37 0.19 6.85
CA GLY A 90 5.46 1.66 6.83
C GLY A 90 4.14 2.32 7.22
N GLY A 91 3.02 1.88 6.63
CA GLY A 91 1.69 2.37 6.98
C GLY A 91 1.30 2.07 8.43
N ALA A 92 1.63 0.86 8.92
CA ALA A 92 1.40 0.47 10.30
C ALA A 92 2.18 1.35 11.28
N THR A 93 3.47 1.54 11.02
CA THR A 93 4.35 2.39 11.83
C THR A 93 3.89 3.84 11.85
N ALA A 94 3.49 4.38 10.69
CA ALA A 94 2.99 5.75 10.59
C ALA A 94 1.68 5.95 11.36
N ALA A 95 0.75 5.00 11.29
CA ALA A 95 -0.50 5.04 12.06
C ALA A 95 -0.26 4.99 13.57
N ALA A 96 0.64 4.13 14.02
CA ALA A 96 1.02 4.04 15.43
C ALA A 96 1.70 5.34 15.91
N ALA A 97 2.61 5.89 15.12
CA ALA A 97 3.29 7.16 15.44
C ALA A 97 2.32 8.35 15.47
N ALA A 98 1.23 8.32 14.69
CA ALA A 98 0.17 9.33 14.71
C ALA A 98 -0.82 9.17 15.88
N GLY A 99 -0.64 8.19 16.76
CA GLY A 99 -1.51 7.96 17.91
C GLY A 99 -2.93 7.49 17.54
N ILE A 100 -3.09 6.84 16.39
CA ILE A 100 -4.39 6.30 15.98
C ILE A 100 -4.85 5.22 16.97
N ASP A 101 -6.12 5.31 17.39
CA ASP A 101 -6.73 4.32 18.29
C ASP A 101 -6.46 2.89 17.81
N ASP A 102 -5.96 2.07 18.73
CA ASP A 102 -5.44 0.73 18.42
C ASP A 102 -6.51 -0.19 17.83
N ARG A 103 -7.75 -0.10 18.30
CA ARG A 103 -8.88 -0.89 17.80
C ARG A 103 -9.25 -0.47 16.36
N LEU A 104 -9.25 0.84 16.07
CA LEU A 104 -9.53 1.36 14.74
C LEU A 104 -8.42 0.99 13.77
N PHE A 105 -7.18 1.14 14.20
CA PHE A 105 -6.00 0.76 13.44
C PHE A 105 -5.99 -0.74 13.10
N LYS A 106 -6.22 -1.62 14.09
CA LYS A 106 -6.34 -3.07 13.90
C LYS A 106 -7.46 -3.43 12.91
N LYS A 107 -8.62 -2.79 13.02
CA LYS A 107 -9.77 -2.98 12.12
C LYS A 107 -9.43 -2.56 10.68
N HIS A 108 -8.84 -1.39 10.49
CA HIS A 108 -8.45 -0.86 9.19
C HIS A 108 -7.40 -1.75 8.50
N GLY A 109 -6.38 -2.19 9.23
CA GLY A 109 -5.35 -3.09 8.74
C GLY A 109 -5.80 -4.55 8.59
N ARG A 110 -7.01 -4.89 9.04
CA ARG A 110 -7.59 -6.25 9.00
C ARG A 110 -6.72 -7.30 9.71
N TRP A 111 -6.02 -6.92 10.77
CA TRP A 111 -5.28 -7.87 11.58
C TRP A 111 -6.21 -8.69 12.49
N LYS A 112 -5.95 -10.00 12.56
CA LYS A 112 -6.74 -10.92 13.39
C LYS A 112 -6.37 -10.86 14.86
N SER A 113 -5.12 -10.51 15.18
CA SER A 113 -4.61 -10.41 16.54
C SER A 113 -3.70 -9.19 16.71
N ASP A 114 -3.49 -8.75 17.95
CA ASP A 114 -2.58 -7.65 18.26
C ASP A 114 -1.14 -8.05 17.97
N LYS A 115 -0.74 -9.28 18.31
CA LYS A 115 0.57 -9.83 17.96
C LYS A 115 0.87 -9.72 16.46
N ALA A 116 -0.13 -9.99 15.60
CA ALA A 116 0.04 -9.86 14.15
C ALA A 116 0.16 -8.40 13.71
N LYS A 117 -0.53 -7.47 14.36
CA LYS A 117 -0.45 -6.03 14.12
C LYS A 117 0.90 -5.48 14.59
N ASP A 118 1.29 -5.77 15.83
CA ASP A 118 2.51 -5.26 16.47
C ASP A 118 3.77 -5.70 15.72
N GLY A 119 3.75 -6.88 15.09
CA GLY A 119 4.83 -7.35 14.24
C GLY A 119 5.11 -6.47 13.02
N TYR A 120 4.19 -5.59 12.63
CA TYR A 120 4.37 -4.63 11.55
C TYR A 120 4.80 -3.23 12.02
N VAL A 121 4.62 -2.92 13.29
CA VAL A 121 4.99 -1.62 13.86
C VAL A 121 6.48 -1.60 14.19
N LYS A 122 7.19 -0.58 13.71
CA LYS A 122 8.59 -0.33 14.03
C LYS A 122 8.66 0.86 14.99
N GLU A 123 8.96 0.57 16.24
CA GLU A 123 9.12 1.62 17.25
C GLU A 123 10.50 2.27 17.15
N SER A 124 10.52 3.60 17.17
CA SER A 124 11.77 4.35 17.30
C SER A 124 12.31 4.25 18.71
N ILE A 125 13.63 4.39 18.87
CA ILE A 125 14.27 4.49 20.20
C ILE A 125 13.66 5.65 20.98
N THR A 126 13.38 6.77 20.35
CA THR A 126 12.74 7.94 20.97
C THR A 126 11.38 7.59 21.58
N ASN A 127 10.53 6.86 20.83
CA ASN A 127 9.21 6.46 21.33
C ASN A 127 9.33 5.47 22.51
N ARG A 128 10.27 4.54 22.44
CA ARG A 128 10.53 3.58 23.52
C ARG A 128 11.02 4.27 24.79
N LEU A 129 11.90 5.26 24.66
CA LEU A 129 12.40 6.06 25.79
C LEU A 129 11.36 7.03 26.34
N PHE A 130 10.35 7.40 25.54
CA PHE A 130 9.31 8.32 25.98
C PHE A 130 8.53 7.77 27.18
N VAL A 131 8.31 6.46 27.25
CA VAL A 131 7.59 5.82 28.35
C VAL A 131 8.31 6.05 29.69
N SER A 132 9.61 5.74 29.77
CA SER A 132 10.39 5.94 31.00
C SER A 132 10.54 7.43 31.35
N LYS A 133 10.75 8.29 30.35
CA LYS A 133 10.78 9.75 30.57
C LYS A 133 9.45 10.29 31.12
N TYR A 134 8.32 9.81 30.63
CA TYR A 134 7.01 10.22 31.10
C TYR A 134 6.74 9.72 32.53
N LEU A 135 7.22 8.53 32.87
CA LEU A 135 7.10 7.96 34.21
C LEU A 135 8.11 8.55 35.20
N GLY A 136 9.08 9.34 34.74
CA GLY A 136 10.09 9.96 35.63
C GLY A 136 11.14 8.98 36.14
N ILE A 137 11.40 7.89 35.40
CA ILE A 137 12.39 6.85 35.74
C ILE A 137 13.47 6.72 34.69
#